data_51251959a5fbd589125ddb4cd6bf509e
#
_entry.id   51251959a5fbd589125ddb4cd6bf509e
#
_cell.length_a   1.000
_cell.length_b   1.000
_cell.length_c   1.000
_cell.angle_alpha   90.00
_cell.angle_beta   90.00
_cell.angle_gamma   90.00
#
_symmetry.space_group_name_H-M   'P 1'
#
loop_
_entity.id
_entity.type
_entity.pdbx_description
1 polymer ?
#
loop_
_entity_poly.entity_id
_entity_poly.type
_entity_poly.pdbx_seq_one_letter_code
_entity_poly.pdbx_strand_id
1 'polypeptide(L)'
;MKKLFQALALLAAFVLLIALPQTAADGVRSALTLCGRVILPSLFPFFVCSNLFLLLGYSARLSARFGGAAAKLLRLPPAAGSAFLLGLLGGYPAGAQAAGTLYARGELSGANAERALAVCNQAGPSFIFGVLGGAVFKSAAAGAFLYAVQIVSAVLVCRLTAKKQYAPAKAVAKPPQPESFAAAFSESVRRAGMSAIQICMFITVFSVLTRYFLLAAGRFLPPEALPLVLGSLELSAGCAALADCALALQWKLCIASALLSFGGVSVLAQS
;
A
#
# COMPACT_ATOMS: atom_id res chain seq x y z
N MET A 1 -7.41 22.48 -21.99
CA MET A 1 -7.05 21.12 -22.41
C MET A 1 -7.30 20.07 -21.32
N LYS A 2 -6.78 20.19 -20.08
CA LYS A 2 -6.99 19.19 -19.01
C LYS A 2 -8.47 18.88 -18.71
N LYS A 3 -9.34 19.91 -18.56
CA LYS A 3 -10.77 19.71 -18.28
C LYS A 3 -11.52 19.00 -19.42
N LEU A 4 -11.18 19.30 -20.68
CA LEU A 4 -11.77 18.64 -21.84
C LEU A 4 -11.37 17.14 -21.88
N PHE A 5 -10.09 16.83 -21.64
CA PHE A 5 -9.62 15.46 -21.57
C PHE A 5 -10.32 14.67 -20.45
N GLN A 6 -10.47 15.27 -19.28
CA GLN A 6 -11.21 14.65 -18.15
C GLN A 6 -12.68 14.39 -18.51
N ALA A 7 -13.35 15.34 -19.15
CA ALA A 7 -14.75 15.18 -19.58
C ALA A 7 -14.90 14.06 -20.62
N LEU A 8 -13.99 14.00 -21.60
CA LEU A 8 -13.97 12.93 -22.60
C LEU A 8 -13.70 11.55 -21.99
N ALA A 9 -12.77 11.47 -21.03
CA ALA A 9 -12.48 10.21 -20.31
C ALA A 9 -13.69 9.72 -19.50
N LEU A 10 -14.39 10.63 -18.80
CA LEU A 10 -15.63 10.30 -18.08
C LEU A 10 -16.74 9.85 -19.03
N LEU A 11 -16.92 10.56 -20.15
CA LEU A 11 -17.92 10.18 -21.16
C LEU A 11 -17.62 8.80 -21.74
N ALA A 12 -16.35 8.54 -22.07
CA ALA A 12 -15.93 7.22 -22.54
C ALA A 12 -16.19 6.11 -21.50
N ALA A 13 -15.94 6.38 -20.22
CA ALA A 13 -16.25 5.44 -19.15
C ALA A 13 -17.77 5.15 -19.07
N PHE A 14 -18.63 6.18 -19.14
CA PHE A 14 -20.09 5.97 -19.18
C PHE A 14 -20.52 5.16 -20.40
N VAL A 15 -20.00 5.48 -21.58
CA VAL A 15 -20.32 4.74 -22.82
C VAL A 15 -19.91 3.27 -22.68
N LEU A 16 -18.72 2.97 -22.14
CA LEU A 16 -18.26 1.60 -21.91
C LEU A 16 -19.17 0.85 -20.92
N LEU A 17 -19.58 1.49 -19.82
CA LEU A 17 -20.47 0.90 -18.82
C LEU A 17 -21.85 0.55 -19.42
N ILE A 18 -22.37 1.39 -20.31
CA ILE A 18 -23.66 1.18 -20.98
C ILE A 18 -23.55 0.14 -22.10
N ALA A 19 -22.49 0.22 -22.91
CA ALA A 19 -22.31 -0.66 -24.05
C ALA A 19 -21.91 -2.09 -23.68
N LEU A 20 -21.14 -2.25 -22.59
CA LEU A 20 -20.56 -3.52 -22.14
C LEU A 20 -20.81 -3.78 -20.64
N PRO A 21 -22.07 -3.81 -20.19
CA PRO A 21 -22.42 -3.92 -18.77
C PRO A 21 -21.96 -5.23 -18.14
N GLN A 22 -21.94 -6.32 -18.91
CA GLN A 22 -21.48 -7.64 -18.42
C GLN A 22 -19.98 -7.61 -18.07
N THR A 23 -19.16 -6.96 -18.86
CA THR A 23 -17.72 -6.80 -18.58
C THR A 23 -17.50 -6.06 -17.26
N ALA A 24 -18.28 -5.00 -17.00
CA ALA A 24 -18.25 -4.31 -15.72
C ALA A 24 -18.69 -5.23 -14.56
N ALA A 25 -19.81 -5.92 -14.73
CA ALA A 25 -20.33 -6.84 -13.72
C ALA A 25 -19.34 -7.97 -13.39
N ASP A 26 -18.63 -8.50 -14.36
CA ASP A 26 -17.60 -9.52 -14.17
C ASP A 26 -16.37 -8.96 -13.43
N GLY A 27 -16.01 -7.70 -13.71
CA GLY A 27 -14.98 -6.98 -12.94
C GLY A 27 -15.37 -6.85 -11.48
N VAL A 28 -16.59 -6.40 -11.19
CA VAL A 28 -17.12 -6.27 -9.83
C VAL A 28 -17.18 -7.64 -9.12
N ARG A 29 -17.71 -8.69 -9.76
CA ARG A 29 -17.77 -10.03 -9.17
C ARG A 29 -16.39 -10.58 -8.83
N SER A 30 -15.41 -10.39 -9.72
CA SER A 30 -14.02 -10.82 -9.49
C SER A 30 -13.41 -10.07 -8.30
N ALA A 31 -13.62 -8.76 -8.23
CA ALA A 31 -13.16 -7.92 -7.12
C ALA A 31 -13.77 -8.34 -5.78
N LEU A 32 -15.09 -8.52 -5.73
CA LEU A 32 -15.80 -8.95 -4.52
C LEU A 32 -15.32 -10.33 -4.05
N THR A 33 -15.06 -11.24 -4.99
CA THR A 33 -14.51 -12.57 -4.68
C THR A 33 -13.09 -12.45 -4.09
N LEU A 34 -12.23 -11.65 -4.70
CA LEU A 34 -10.88 -11.38 -4.18
C LEU A 34 -10.93 -10.72 -2.80
N CYS A 35 -11.76 -9.70 -2.64
CA CYS A 35 -11.94 -9.01 -1.36
C CYS A 35 -12.44 -9.96 -0.27
N GLY A 36 -13.49 -10.74 -0.54
CA GLY A 36 -14.10 -11.62 0.46
C GLY A 36 -13.26 -12.83 0.82
N ARG A 37 -12.56 -13.43 -0.15
CA ARG A 37 -11.79 -14.65 0.07
C ARG A 37 -10.35 -14.44 0.50
N VAL A 38 -9.74 -13.33 0.11
CA VAL A 38 -8.30 -13.12 0.32
C VAL A 38 -8.04 -11.83 1.11
N ILE A 39 -8.49 -10.69 0.61
CA ILE A 39 -8.09 -9.40 1.15
C ILE A 39 -8.63 -9.18 2.56
N LEU A 40 -9.95 -9.28 2.76
CA LEU A 40 -10.57 -9.06 4.07
C LEU A 40 -10.05 -10.03 5.14
N PRO A 41 -10.03 -11.37 4.92
CA PRO A 41 -9.52 -12.30 5.91
C PRO A 41 -8.05 -12.05 6.28
N SER A 42 -7.23 -11.64 5.31
CA SER A 42 -5.81 -11.40 5.53
C SER A 42 -5.53 -10.04 6.18
N LEU A 43 -6.19 -8.96 5.72
CA LEU A 43 -5.84 -7.61 6.14
C LEU A 43 -6.58 -7.15 7.39
N PHE A 44 -7.87 -7.49 7.53
CA PHE A 44 -8.70 -6.96 8.61
C PHE A 44 -8.17 -7.25 10.01
N PRO A 45 -7.80 -8.50 10.38
CA PRO A 45 -7.23 -8.78 11.71
C PRO A 45 -5.94 -8.01 11.97
N PHE A 46 -5.08 -7.88 10.96
CA PHE A 46 -3.86 -7.10 11.08
C PHE A 46 -4.15 -5.60 11.26
N PHE A 47 -5.13 -5.05 10.55
CA PHE A 47 -5.52 -3.65 10.72
C PHE A 47 -6.06 -3.39 12.12
N VAL A 48 -6.85 -4.31 12.67
CA VAL A 48 -7.30 -4.20 14.07
C VAL A 48 -6.10 -4.15 15.01
N CYS A 49 -5.18 -5.11 14.92
CA CYS A 49 -3.97 -5.15 15.74
C CYS A 49 -3.09 -3.91 15.57
N SER A 50 -2.87 -3.46 14.33
CA SER A 50 -2.04 -2.29 14.03
C SER A 50 -2.68 -1.01 14.58
N ASN A 51 -3.99 -0.81 14.37
CA ASN A 51 -4.70 0.34 14.92
C ASN A 51 -4.72 0.34 16.45
N LEU A 52 -4.92 -0.82 17.06
CA LEU A 52 -4.87 -0.97 18.52
C LEU A 52 -3.49 -0.62 19.07
N PHE A 53 -2.42 -1.09 18.43
CA PHE A 53 -1.05 -0.73 18.75
C PHE A 53 -0.79 0.77 18.68
N LEU A 54 -1.37 1.44 17.65
CA LEU A 54 -1.28 2.89 17.48
C LEU A 54 -2.06 3.63 18.57
N LEU A 55 -3.31 3.26 18.83
CA LEU A 55 -4.21 3.94 19.77
C LEU A 55 -3.76 3.81 21.23
N LEU A 56 -3.17 2.67 21.59
CA LEU A 56 -2.57 2.46 22.92
C LEU A 56 -1.21 3.19 23.09
N GLY A 57 -0.75 3.92 22.09
CA GLY A 57 0.49 4.72 22.16
C GLY A 57 1.78 3.90 22.09
N TYR A 58 1.71 2.60 21.78
CA TYR A 58 2.92 1.76 21.64
C TYR A 58 3.80 2.21 20.47
N SER A 59 3.18 2.74 19.40
CA SER A 59 3.92 3.32 18.27
C SER A 59 4.79 4.50 18.69
N ALA A 60 4.28 5.39 19.56
CA ALA A 60 5.04 6.52 20.07
C ALA A 60 6.26 6.04 20.90
N ARG A 61 6.08 4.99 21.72
CA ARG A 61 7.18 4.37 22.48
C ARG A 61 8.22 3.72 21.57
N LEU A 62 7.75 2.98 20.53
CA LEU A 62 8.63 2.39 19.52
C LEU A 62 9.41 3.47 18.77
N SER A 63 8.74 4.53 18.36
CA SER A 63 9.33 5.67 17.68
C SER A 63 10.36 6.41 18.56
N ALA A 64 10.05 6.62 19.82
CA ALA A 64 10.99 7.25 20.77
C ALA A 64 12.28 6.42 20.93
N ARG A 65 12.17 5.07 20.89
CA ARG A 65 13.33 4.19 21.06
C ARG A 65 14.08 3.93 19.76
N PHE A 66 13.40 3.74 18.65
CA PHE A 66 13.97 3.27 17.38
C PHE A 66 13.89 4.31 16.25
N GLY A 67 13.04 5.33 16.37
CA GLY A 67 12.86 6.35 15.32
C GLY A 67 14.15 7.08 14.96
N GLY A 68 15.00 7.36 15.94
CA GLY A 68 16.32 7.96 15.71
C GLY A 68 17.27 7.04 14.94
N ALA A 69 17.27 5.75 15.23
CA ALA A 69 18.06 4.76 14.51
C ALA A 69 17.55 4.58 13.07
N ALA A 70 16.22 4.48 12.89
CA ALA A 70 15.58 4.42 11.57
C ALA A 70 15.90 5.69 10.75
N ALA A 71 15.81 6.86 11.35
CA ALA A 71 16.14 8.12 10.71
C ALA A 71 17.62 8.20 10.27
N LYS A 72 18.54 7.76 11.11
CA LYS A 72 19.97 7.67 10.73
C LYS A 72 20.18 6.67 9.58
N LEU A 73 19.52 5.52 9.63
CA LEU A 73 19.59 4.51 8.58
C LEU A 73 19.10 5.07 7.24
N LEU A 74 18.00 5.79 7.25
CA LEU A 74 17.35 6.40 6.09
C LEU A 74 17.94 7.76 5.69
N ARG A 75 18.82 8.34 6.50
CA ARG A 75 19.29 9.73 6.35
C ARG A 75 18.12 10.71 6.24
N LEU A 76 17.17 10.60 7.15
CA LEU A 76 15.98 11.45 7.29
C LEU A 76 15.93 12.07 8.68
N PRO A 77 15.14 13.14 8.90
CA PRO A 77 14.89 13.67 10.24
C PRO A 77 14.27 12.61 11.18
N PRO A 78 14.47 12.70 12.51
CA PRO A 78 13.93 11.73 13.48
C PRO A 78 12.41 11.51 13.36
N ALA A 79 11.64 12.57 13.06
CA ALA A 79 10.20 12.48 12.83
C ALA A 79 9.85 11.52 11.65
N ALA A 80 10.60 11.59 10.54
CA ALA A 80 10.40 10.69 9.40
C ALA A 80 10.73 9.23 9.74
N GLY A 81 11.67 8.97 10.63
CA GLY A 81 11.95 7.62 11.14
C GLY A 81 10.72 7.00 11.82
N SER A 82 9.94 7.81 12.52
CA SER A 82 8.67 7.38 13.12
C SER A 82 7.64 7.01 12.05
N ALA A 83 7.47 7.84 11.02
CA ALA A 83 6.56 7.55 9.90
C ALA A 83 6.95 6.27 9.16
N PHE A 84 8.26 6.04 8.98
CA PHE A 84 8.76 4.80 8.37
C PHE A 84 8.38 3.55 9.20
N LEU A 85 8.59 3.58 10.50
CA LEU A 85 8.22 2.47 11.38
C LEU A 85 6.70 2.22 11.37
N LEU A 86 5.89 3.30 11.31
CA LEU A 86 4.45 3.19 11.17
C LEU A 86 4.04 2.60 9.81
N GLY A 87 4.72 3.00 8.74
CA GLY A 87 4.51 2.44 7.40
C GLY A 87 4.86 0.97 7.32
N LEU A 88 5.97 0.55 7.94
CA LEU A 88 6.34 -0.86 8.02
C LEU A 88 5.29 -1.71 8.74
N LEU A 89 4.72 -1.21 9.84
CA LEU A 89 3.74 -1.97 10.63
C LEU A 89 2.32 -1.89 10.07
N GLY A 90 1.91 -0.70 9.65
CA GLY A 90 0.53 -0.43 9.20
C GLY A 90 0.30 -0.64 7.70
N GLY A 91 1.36 -0.55 6.90
CA GLY A 91 1.26 -0.64 5.43
C GLY A 91 0.60 0.58 4.79
N TYR A 92 0.13 0.41 3.56
CA TYR A 92 -0.69 1.42 2.86
C TYR A 92 -2.03 1.64 3.57
N PRO A 93 -2.54 2.84 3.70
CA PRO A 93 -1.92 4.15 3.48
C PRO A 93 -1.29 4.76 4.74
N ALA A 94 -1.12 3.97 5.83
CA ALA A 94 -0.74 4.49 7.16
C ALA A 94 0.60 5.24 7.15
N GLY A 95 1.59 4.76 6.39
CA GLY A 95 2.89 5.42 6.27
C GLY A 95 2.78 6.79 5.59
N ALA A 96 2.02 6.89 4.50
CA ALA A 96 1.77 8.13 3.80
C ALA A 96 1.02 9.15 4.68
N GLN A 97 -0.02 8.71 5.38
CA GLN A 97 -0.79 9.54 6.31
C GLN A 97 0.09 10.06 7.45
N ALA A 98 0.98 9.23 8.00
CA ALA A 98 1.92 9.64 9.03
C ALA A 98 2.89 10.72 8.51
N ALA A 99 3.49 10.53 7.33
CA ALA A 99 4.39 11.50 6.71
C ALA A 99 3.65 12.81 6.38
N GLY A 100 2.43 12.75 5.82
CA GLY A 100 1.58 13.90 5.55
C GLY A 100 1.20 14.69 6.82
N THR A 101 0.88 13.98 7.90
CA THR A 101 0.58 14.60 9.21
C THR A 101 1.79 15.34 9.76
N LEU A 102 2.99 14.75 9.68
CA LEU A 102 4.22 15.39 10.12
C LEU A 102 4.57 16.63 9.29
N TYR A 103 4.31 16.58 7.97
CA TYR A 103 4.44 17.74 7.10
C TYR A 103 3.46 18.85 7.46
N ALA A 104 2.18 18.54 7.62
CA ALA A 104 1.15 19.50 8.00
C ALA A 104 1.42 20.18 9.35
N ARG A 105 2.09 19.48 10.28
CA ARG A 105 2.54 20.03 11.58
C ARG A 105 3.85 20.82 11.50
N GLY A 106 4.47 20.91 10.32
CA GLY A 106 5.77 21.58 10.14
C GLY A 106 6.96 20.81 10.74
N GLU A 107 6.77 19.54 11.08
CA GLU A 107 7.82 18.66 11.61
C GLU A 107 8.73 18.11 10.50
N LEU A 108 8.26 18.15 9.25
CA LEU A 108 9.03 17.85 8.05
C LEU A 108 8.97 19.02 7.07
N SER A 109 10.12 19.35 6.44
CA SER A 109 10.11 20.21 5.25
C SER A 109 9.53 19.48 4.05
N GLY A 110 9.05 20.21 3.02
CA GLY A 110 8.50 19.61 1.80
C GLY A 110 9.41 18.55 1.19
N ALA A 111 10.69 18.85 1.01
CA ALA A 111 11.67 17.92 0.48
C ALA A 111 11.87 16.66 1.35
N ASN A 112 11.79 16.79 2.68
CA ASN A 112 11.88 15.64 3.58
C ASN A 112 10.57 14.84 3.63
N ALA A 113 9.42 15.51 3.46
CA ALA A 113 8.13 14.85 3.37
C ALA A 113 8.02 14.00 2.10
N GLU A 114 8.42 14.53 0.94
CA GLU A 114 8.48 13.78 -0.32
C GLU A 114 9.37 12.55 -0.22
N ARG A 115 10.54 12.68 0.39
CA ARG A 115 11.46 11.55 0.61
C ARG A 115 10.88 10.53 1.62
N ALA A 116 10.22 11.02 2.67
CA ALA A 116 9.55 10.16 3.63
C ALA A 116 8.41 9.38 2.95
N LEU A 117 7.58 10.05 2.14
CA LEU A 117 6.51 9.40 1.37
C LEU A 117 7.04 8.28 0.48
N ALA A 118 8.16 8.50 -0.21
CA ALA A 118 8.76 7.48 -1.10
C ALA A 118 9.15 6.19 -0.38
N VAL A 119 9.38 6.22 0.94
CA VAL A 119 9.83 5.05 1.70
C VAL A 119 8.91 4.63 2.85
N CYS A 120 7.97 5.46 3.24
CA CYS A 120 7.00 5.13 4.28
C CYS A 120 5.72 4.49 3.73
N ASN A 121 5.40 4.73 2.45
CA ASN A 121 4.22 4.18 1.81
C ASN A 121 4.53 2.80 1.22
N GLN A 122 4.53 1.79 2.07
CA GLN A 122 4.94 0.41 1.73
C GLN A 122 3.81 -0.58 1.99
N ALA A 123 3.92 -1.78 1.39
CA ALA A 123 3.02 -2.87 1.73
C ALA A 123 3.25 -3.32 3.17
N GLY A 124 2.18 -3.41 3.94
CA GLY A 124 2.25 -3.87 5.32
C GLY A 124 2.45 -5.38 5.44
N PRO A 125 2.81 -5.85 6.65
CA PRO A 125 2.95 -7.30 6.93
C PRO A 125 1.68 -8.08 6.58
N SER A 126 0.50 -7.50 6.78
CA SER A 126 -0.79 -8.09 6.42
C SER A 126 -0.86 -8.49 4.95
N PHE A 127 -0.45 -7.60 4.05
CA PHE A 127 -0.47 -7.88 2.62
C PHE A 127 0.63 -8.85 2.22
N ILE A 128 1.85 -8.65 2.73
CA ILE A 128 3.01 -9.47 2.34
C ILE A 128 2.89 -10.89 2.90
N PHE A 129 2.60 -11.06 4.18
CA PHE A 129 2.48 -12.40 4.77
C PHE A 129 1.11 -13.03 4.53
N GLY A 130 0.03 -12.25 4.60
CA GLY A 130 -1.33 -12.75 4.41
C GLY A 130 -1.64 -13.05 2.94
N VAL A 131 -1.48 -12.06 2.07
CA VAL A 131 -1.83 -12.21 0.65
C VAL A 131 -0.72 -12.92 -0.11
N LEU A 132 0.49 -12.37 -0.16
CA LEU A 132 1.57 -12.96 -0.97
C LEU A 132 2.09 -14.24 -0.35
N GLY A 133 2.50 -14.24 0.90
CA GLY A 133 3.04 -15.41 1.58
C GLY A 133 2.01 -16.53 1.77
N GLY A 134 0.80 -16.17 2.21
CA GLY A 134 -0.26 -17.15 2.51
C GLY A 134 -1.05 -17.60 1.29
N ALA A 135 -1.66 -16.66 0.55
CA ALA A 135 -2.59 -17.01 -0.52
C ALA A 135 -1.87 -17.27 -1.87
N VAL A 136 -0.88 -16.45 -2.25
CA VAL A 136 -0.23 -16.53 -3.57
C VAL A 136 0.87 -17.59 -3.59
N PHE A 137 1.89 -17.43 -2.74
CA PHE A 137 3.07 -18.32 -2.75
C PHE A 137 2.92 -19.54 -1.84
N LYS A 138 1.97 -19.54 -0.93
CA LYS A 138 1.77 -20.59 0.10
C LYS A 138 3.07 -20.89 0.86
N SER A 139 3.87 -19.86 1.12
CA SER A 139 5.21 -19.95 1.71
C SER A 139 5.49 -18.73 2.60
N ALA A 140 5.60 -18.94 3.89
CA ALA A 140 5.99 -17.90 4.83
C ALA A 140 7.41 -17.38 4.54
N ALA A 141 8.31 -18.23 4.03
CA ALA A 141 9.67 -17.86 3.64
C ALA A 141 9.66 -16.89 2.46
N ALA A 142 8.78 -17.08 1.47
CA ALA A 142 8.61 -16.14 0.37
C ALA A 142 8.11 -14.77 0.88
N GLY A 143 7.14 -14.77 1.80
CA GLY A 143 6.68 -13.54 2.47
C GLY A 143 7.81 -12.82 3.22
N ALA A 144 8.59 -13.55 4.02
CA ALA A 144 9.72 -12.99 4.75
C ALA A 144 10.80 -12.43 3.81
N PHE A 145 11.09 -13.11 2.72
CA PHE A 145 12.03 -12.64 1.69
C PHE A 145 11.54 -11.33 1.05
N LEU A 146 10.29 -11.28 0.61
CA LEU A 146 9.69 -10.07 0.00
C LEU A 146 9.69 -8.89 0.98
N TYR A 147 9.37 -9.14 2.25
CA TYR A 147 9.39 -8.11 3.28
C TYR A 147 10.80 -7.58 3.54
N ALA A 148 11.79 -8.46 3.60
CA ALA A 148 13.20 -8.07 3.75
C ALA A 148 13.69 -7.25 2.53
N VAL A 149 13.38 -7.70 1.30
CA VAL A 149 13.71 -6.98 0.07
C VAL A 149 13.10 -5.59 0.07
N GLN A 150 11.84 -5.44 0.46
CA GLN A 150 11.16 -4.15 0.54
C GLN A 150 11.88 -3.20 1.52
N ILE A 151 12.24 -3.66 2.72
CA ILE A 151 12.97 -2.86 3.71
C ILE A 151 14.34 -2.44 3.17
N VAL A 152 15.09 -3.38 2.60
CA VAL A 152 16.41 -3.10 2.01
C VAL A 152 16.30 -2.09 0.87
N SER A 153 15.33 -2.26 -0.03
CA SER A 153 15.07 -1.35 -1.15
C SER A 153 14.74 0.06 -0.65
N ALA A 154 13.88 0.20 0.36
CA ALA A 154 13.55 1.48 0.96
C ALA A 154 14.79 2.19 1.54
N VAL A 155 15.62 1.44 2.26
CA VAL A 155 16.88 1.98 2.81
C VAL A 155 17.82 2.43 1.69
N LEU A 156 18.00 1.62 0.65
CA LEU A 156 18.86 1.94 -0.49
C LEU A 156 18.38 3.19 -1.23
N VAL A 157 17.10 3.25 -1.59
CA VAL A 157 16.49 4.41 -2.28
C VAL A 157 16.69 5.67 -1.44
N CYS A 158 16.40 5.60 -0.15
CA CYS A 158 16.54 6.74 0.73
C CYS A 158 17.99 7.23 0.85
N ARG A 159 18.94 6.31 0.86
CA ARG A 159 20.38 6.64 0.91
C ARG A 159 20.90 7.22 -0.40
N LEU A 160 20.46 6.69 -1.53
CA LEU A 160 20.86 7.15 -2.87
C LEU A 160 20.28 8.54 -3.18
N THR A 161 19.06 8.83 -2.70
CA THR A 161 18.39 10.12 -2.89
C THR A 161 18.72 11.14 -1.79
N ALA A 162 19.59 10.81 -0.83
CA ALA A 162 19.93 11.68 0.29
C ALA A 162 20.68 12.93 -0.17
N LYS A 163 20.09 14.10 0.07
CA LYS A 163 20.79 15.40 -0.02
C LYS A 163 21.50 15.71 1.29
N LYS A 164 22.65 16.41 1.23
CA LYS A 164 23.56 16.63 2.36
C LYS A 164 22.99 17.47 3.53
N GLN A 165 21.85 18.12 3.39
CA GLN A 165 21.31 19.01 4.44
C GLN A 165 19.90 18.60 4.85
N TYR A 166 19.74 18.36 6.16
CA TYR A 166 18.43 18.28 6.81
C TYR A 166 18.03 19.69 7.23
N ALA A 167 16.85 20.17 6.79
CA ALA A 167 16.25 21.31 7.44
C ALA A 167 15.87 20.91 8.87
N PRO A 168 16.22 21.70 9.91
CA PRO A 168 15.87 21.38 11.28
C PRO A 168 14.34 21.34 11.43
N ALA A 169 13.85 20.27 12.04
CA ALA A 169 12.43 20.14 12.40
C ALA A 169 12.15 20.81 13.74
N LYS A 170 10.98 21.41 13.88
CA LYS A 170 10.48 21.92 15.17
C LYS A 170 10.17 20.73 16.10
N ALA A 171 10.21 21.00 17.42
CA ALA A 171 10.04 19.98 18.46
C ALA A 171 8.75 19.15 18.27
N VAL A 172 8.87 17.85 18.50
CA VAL A 172 7.80 16.85 18.39
C VAL A 172 6.68 17.18 19.39
N ALA A 173 5.44 17.21 18.90
CA ALA A 173 4.26 17.30 19.75
C ALA A 173 4.20 16.10 20.73
N LYS A 174 3.71 16.34 21.95
CA LYS A 174 3.49 15.28 22.95
C LYS A 174 2.67 14.14 22.33
N PRO A 175 3.08 12.87 22.53
CA PRO A 175 2.27 11.74 22.07
C PRO A 175 0.87 11.82 22.69
N PRO A 176 -0.18 11.43 21.95
CA PRO A 176 -1.53 11.38 22.49
C PRO A 176 -1.56 10.47 23.73
N GLN A 177 -2.36 10.84 24.73
CA GLN A 177 -2.53 10.00 25.90
C GLN A 177 -3.16 8.68 25.49
N PRO A 178 -2.71 7.54 26.04
CA PRO A 178 -3.29 6.25 25.72
C PRO A 178 -4.75 6.20 26.15
N GLU A 179 -5.62 5.81 25.22
CA GLU A 179 -7.03 5.54 25.51
C GLU A 179 -7.17 4.29 26.39
N SER A 180 -8.33 4.12 27.05
CA SER A 180 -8.64 2.86 27.70
C SER A 180 -8.61 1.73 26.69
N PHE A 181 -8.23 0.51 27.10
CA PHE A 181 -8.15 -0.64 26.20
C PHE A 181 -9.47 -0.90 25.46
N ALA A 182 -10.60 -0.80 26.16
CA ALA A 182 -11.92 -1.03 25.57
C ALA A 182 -12.28 0.02 24.50
N ALA A 183 -12.02 1.30 24.77
CA ALA A 183 -12.22 2.37 23.79
C ALA A 183 -11.28 2.23 22.59
N ALA A 184 -10.00 1.95 22.83
CA ALA A 184 -9.02 1.73 21.79
C ALA A 184 -9.36 0.50 20.92
N PHE A 185 -9.86 -0.58 21.53
CA PHE A 185 -10.27 -1.79 20.80
C PHE A 185 -11.46 -1.50 19.87
N SER A 186 -12.52 -0.87 20.40
CA SER A 186 -13.71 -0.52 19.60
C SER A 186 -13.34 0.39 18.43
N GLU A 187 -12.53 1.43 18.69
CA GLU A 187 -12.06 2.36 17.65
C GLU A 187 -11.13 1.67 16.65
N SER A 188 -10.32 0.71 17.10
CA SER A 188 -9.46 -0.09 16.21
C SER A 188 -10.25 -0.90 15.21
N VAL A 189 -11.32 -1.56 15.67
CA VAL A 189 -12.23 -2.34 14.81
C VAL A 189 -12.91 -1.42 13.80
N ARG A 190 -13.40 -0.26 14.23
CA ARG A 190 -14.04 0.73 13.36
C ARG A 190 -13.07 1.22 12.27
N ARG A 191 -11.86 1.63 12.64
CA ARG A 191 -10.83 2.10 11.69
C ARG A 191 -10.41 1.00 10.73
N ALA A 192 -10.22 -0.22 11.24
CA ALA A 192 -9.89 -1.38 10.41
C ALA A 192 -10.97 -1.67 9.37
N GLY A 193 -12.25 -1.62 9.78
CA GLY A 193 -13.38 -1.78 8.87
C GLY A 193 -13.42 -0.72 7.78
N MET A 194 -13.25 0.55 8.13
CA MET A 194 -13.20 1.65 7.16
C MET A 194 -12.06 1.49 6.16
N SER A 195 -10.86 1.17 6.62
CA SER A 195 -9.70 0.94 5.75
C SER A 195 -9.93 -0.27 4.82
N ALA A 196 -10.47 -1.36 5.35
CA ALA A 196 -10.75 -2.55 4.57
C ALA A 196 -11.80 -2.31 3.47
N ILE A 197 -12.89 -1.60 3.81
CA ILE A 197 -13.92 -1.20 2.83
C ILE A 197 -13.32 -0.28 1.76
N GLN A 198 -12.54 0.72 2.15
CA GLN A 198 -11.91 1.64 1.21
C GLN A 198 -11.01 0.88 0.21
N ILE A 199 -10.17 -0.03 0.68
CA ILE A 199 -9.33 -0.86 -0.17
C ILE A 199 -10.19 -1.68 -1.14
N CYS A 200 -11.25 -2.34 -0.65
CA CYS A 200 -12.15 -3.13 -1.50
C CYS A 200 -12.85 -2.28 -2.56
N MET A 201 -13.26 -1.05 -2.25
CA MET A 201 -13.84 -0.13 -3.24
C MET A 201 -12.84 0.22 -4.35
N PHE A 202 -11.59 0.53 -4.01
CA PHE A 202 -10.55 0.79 -5.01
C PHE A 202 -10.26 -0.46 -5.86
N ILE A 203 -10.09 -1.63 -5.24
CA ILE A 203 -9.92 -2.90 -5.97
C ILE A 203 -11.08 -3.10 -6.94
N THR A 204 -12.31 -2.80 -6.55
CA THR A 204 -13.51 -2.98 -7.40
C THR A 204 -13.47 -2.06 -8.62
N VAL A 205 -13.20 -0.76 -8.43
CA VAL A 205 -13.10 0.20 -9.54
C VAL A 205 -11.98 -0.21 -10.50
N PHE A 206 -10.79 -0.50 -9.97
CA PHE A 206 -9.66 -0.89 -10.80
C PHE A 206 -9.82 -2.26 -11.46
N SER A 207 -10.56 -3.19 -10.85
CA SER A 207 -10.90 -4.47 -11.48
C SER A 207 -11.81 -4.28 -12.71
N VAL A 208 -12.78 -3.37 -12.63
CA VAL A 208 -13.60 -3.01 -13.79
C VAL A 208 -12.74 -2.41 -14.91
N LEU A 209 -11.87 -1.44 -14.58
CA LEU A 209 -10.95 -0.84 -15.55
C LEU A 209 -10.04 -1.89 -16.19
N THR A 210 -9.51 -2.79 -15.38
CA THR A 210 -8.67 -3.90 -15.83
C THR A 210 -9.41 -4.84 -16.78
N ARG A 211 -10.70 -5.13 -16.55
CA ARG A 211 -11.50 -5.96 -17.46
C ARG A 211 -11.67 -5.30 -18.82
N TYR A 212 -11.99 -4.02 -18.87
CA TYR A 212 -12.06 -3.29 -20.14
C TYR A 212 -10.71 -3.22 -20.86
N PHE A 213 -9.62 -3.01 -20.10
CA PHE A 213 -8.27 -3.06 -20.65
C PHE A 213 -7.95 -4.43 -21.27
N LEU A 214 -8.24 -5.52 -20.57
CA LEU A 214 -8.01 -6.88 -21.08
C LEU A 214 -8.87 -7.20 -22.29
N LEU A 215 -10.09 -6.71 -22.36
CA LEU A 215 -10.95 -6.87 -23.54
C LEU A 215 -10.34 -6.18 -24.77
N ALA A 216 -9.77 -4.99 -24.59
CA ALA A 216 -9.16 -4.23 -25.68
C ALA A 216 -7.76 -4.72 -26.08
N ALA A 217 -6.91 -5.03 -25.12
CA ALA A 217 -5.47 -5.26 -25.32
C ALA A 217 -4.99 -6.65 -24.88
N GLY A 218 -5.80 -7.42 -24.15
CA GLY A 218 -5.36 -8.69 -23.53
C GLY A 218 -4.86 -9.73 -24.54
N ARG A 219 -5.45 -9.77 -25.74
CA ARG A 219 -5.01 -10.67 -26.81
C ARG A 219 -3.61 -10.42 -27.35
N PHE A 220 -3.06 -9.24 -27.11
CA PHE A 220 -1.71 -8.85 -27.55
C PHE A 220 -0.67 -9.04 -26.45
N LEU A 221 -1.09 -9.38 -25.22
CA LEU A 221 -0.21 -9.54 -24.07
C LEU A 221 0.21 -10.99 -23.91
N PRO A 222 1.50 -11.29 -23.80
CA PRO A 222 1.96 -12.62 -23.43
C PRO A 222 1.47 -12.95 -21.99
N PRO A 223 1.10 -14.21 -21.70
CA PRO A 223 0.60 -14.62 -20.39
C PRO A 223 1.55 -14.26 -19.23
N GLU A 224 2.85 -14.30 -19.47
CA GLU A 224 3.89 -13.98 -18.48
C GLU A 224 3.93 -12.49 -18.10
N ALA A 225 3.48 -11.60 -18.98
CA ALA A 225 3.43 -10.16 -18.74
C ALA A 225 2.15 -9.75 -17.99
N LEU A 226 1.11 -10.59 -18.01
CA LEU A 226 -0.18 -10.27 -17.37
C LEU A 226 -0.04 -9.86 -15.90
N PRO A 227 0.68 -10.59 -15.03
CA PRO A 227 0.80 -10.19 -13.62
C PRO A 227 1.39 -8.79 -13.45
N LEU A 228 2.40 -8.44 -14.27
CA LEU A 228 3.04 -7.13 -14.21
C LEU A 228 2.10 -6.01 -14.68
N VAL A 229 1.40 -6.22 -15.79
CA VAL A 229 0.45 -5.23 -16.34
C VAL A 229 -0.74 -5.05 -15.40
N LEU A 230 -1.35 -6.14 -14.94
CA LEU A 230 -2.49 -6.08 -14.00
C LEU A 230 -2.08 -5.43 -12.68
N GLY A 231 -0.92 -5.81 -12.14
CA GLY A 231 -0.41 -5.26 -10.89
C GLY A 231 0.02 -3.80 -10.99
N SER A 232 0.39 -3.33 -12.18
CA SER A 232 0.63 -1.91 -12.42
C SER A 232 -0.65 -1.08 -12.34
N LEU A 233 -1.79 -1.65 -12.68
CA LEU A 233 -3.10 -1.02 -12.52
C LEU A 233 -3.63 -1.21 -11.09
N GLU A 234 -3.66 -2.47 -10.63
CA GLU A 234 -4.17 -2.85 -9.32
C GLU A 234 -3.29 -3.96 -8.72
N LEU A 235 -2.62 -3.60 -7.61
CA LEU A 235 -1.61 -4.44 -6.97
C LEU A 235 -2.11 -5.84 -6.62
N SER A 236 -3.31 -5.94 -6.04
CA SER A 236 -3.83 -7.23 -5.56
C SER A 236 -4.19 -8.18 -6.69
N ALA A 237 -4.73 -7.65 -7.80
CA ALA A 237 -5.03 -8.43 -9.00
C ALA A 237 -3.76 -8.95 -9.67
N GLY A 238 -2.72 -8.11 -9.78
CA GLY A 238 -1.43 -8.53 -10.30
C GLY A 238 -0.76 -9.58 -9.44
N CYS A 239 -0.79 -9.40 -8.12
CA CYS A 239 -0.27 -10.39 -7.18
C CYS A 239 -1.05 -11.71 -7.23
N ALA A 240 -2.37 -11.67 -7.36
CA ALA A 240 -3.19 -12.88 -7.52
C ALA A 240 -2.87 -13.62 -8.82
N ALA A 241 -2.66 -12.91 -9.93
CA ALA A 241 -2.29 -13.49 -11.20
C ALA A 241 -0.94 -14.23 -11.18
N LEU A 242 -0.03 -13.88 -10.25
CA LEU A 242 1.23 -14.61 -10.06
C LEU A 242 1.02 -16.04 -9.55
N ALA A 243 -0.08 -16.33 -8.85
CA ALA A 243 -0.35 -17.69 -8.36
C ALA A 243 -0.47 -18.67 -9.54
N ASP A 244 -1.22 -18.30 -10.57
CA ASP A 244 -1.56 -19.15 -11.72
C ASP A 244 -0.58 -19.01 -12.89
N CYS A 245 0.39 -18.11 -12.79
CA CYS A 245 1.39 -17.88 -13.85
C CYS A 245 2.39 -19.06 -13.92
N ALA A 246 2.77 -19.47 -15.14
CA ALA A 246 3.71 -20.57 -15.38
C ALA A 246 5.19 -20.24 -15.15
N LEU A 247 5.50 -19.06 -14.62
CA LEU A 247 6.88 -18.63 -14.36
C LEU A 247 7.51 -19.39 -13.20
N ALA A 248 8.84 -19.57 -13.26
CA ALA A 248 9.62 -20.08 -12.13
C ALA A 248 9.53 -19.13 -10.91
N LEU A 249 9.64 -19.70 -9.70
CA LEU A 249 9.45 -18.96 -8.43
C LEU A 249 10.31 -17.69 -8.35
N GLN A 250 11.55 -17.74 -8.80
CA GLN A 250 12.44 -16.58 -8.79
C GLN A 250 11.90 -15.39 -9.58
N TRP A 251 11.32 -15.63 -10.76
CA TRP A 251 10.71 -14.58 -11.58
C TRP A 251 9.42 -14.06 -10.97
N LYS A 252 8.61 -14.95 -10.38
CA LYS A 252 7.42 -14.53 -9.61
C LYS A 252 7.80 -13.61 -8.44
N LEU A 253 8.87 -13.93 -7.71
CA LEU A 253 9.37 -13.09 -6.62
C LEU A 253 9.92 -11.75 -7.11
N CYS A 254 10.63 -11.74 -8.26
CA CYS A 254 11.08 -10.49 -8.87
C CYS A 254 9.91 -9.58 -9.27
N ILE A 255 8.89 -10.14 -9.94
CA ILE A 255 7.70 -9.38 -10.34
C ILE A 255 6.95 -8.89 -9.10
N ALA A 256 6.75 -9.75 -8.09
CA ALA A 256 6.11 -9.34 -6.83
C ALA A 256 6.86 -8.20 -6.14
N SER A 257 8.20 -8.26 -6.10
CA SER A 257 9.04 -7.18 -5.53
C SER A 257 8.89 -5.88 -6.30
N ALA A 258 8.86 -5.93 -7.62
CA ALA A 258 8.63 -4.75 -8.47
C ALA A 258 7.24 -4.15 -8.24
N LEU A 259 6.20 -4.98 -8.20
CA LEU A 259 4.82 -4.56 -7.93
C LEU A 259 4.66 -3.96 -6.53
N LEU A 260 5.26 -4.55 -5.51
CA LEU A 260 5.27 -4.01 -4.15
C LEU A 260 5.96 -2.64 -4.07
N SER A 261 7.05 -2.47 -4.82
CA SER A 261 7.80 -1.20 -4.84
C SER A 261 7.04 -0.11 -5.58
N PHE A 262 6.30 -0.44 -6.63
CA PHE A 262 5.47 0.49 -7.39
C PHE A 262 4.12 0.78 -6.71
N GLY A 263 3.52 -0.22 -6.08
CA GLY A 263 2.21 -0.14 -5.42
C GLY A 263 1.01 -0.23 -6.36
N GLY A 264 1.20 0.00 -7.66
CA GLY A 264 0.12 0.11 -8.64
C GLY A 264 -0.60 1.45 -8.59
N VAL A 265 -1.29 1.79 -9.69
CA VAL A 265 -2.06 3.05 -9.80
C VAL A 265 -3.17 3.12 -8.74
N SER A 266 -3.76 1.99 -8.37
CA SER A 266 -4.80 1.92 -7.33
C SER A 266 -4.30 2.39 -5.96
N VAL A 267 -3.10 1.98 -5.54
CA VAL A 267 -2.49 2.40 -4.27
C VAL A 267 -2.06 3.86 -4.32
N LEU A 268 -1.48 4.31 -5.44
CA LEU A 268 -1.13 5.72 -5.63
C LEU A 268 -2.35 6.63 -5.57
N ALA A 269 -3.52 6.17 -6.03
CA ALA A 269 -4.77 6.92 -5.95
C ALA A 269 -5.38 6.94 -4.53
N GLN A 270 -4.93 6.04 -3.63
CA GLN A 270 -5.36 5.98 -2.22
C GLN A 270 -4.48 6.83 -1.29
N SER A 271 -3.26 7.18 -1.71
CA SER A 271 -2.24 7.88 -0.92
C SER A 271 -2.28 9.38 -1.16
#